data_da09415933e448a81e98db37ed25c76d
#
_entry.id   da09415933e448a81e98db37ed25c76d
#
_cell.length_a   1.000
_cell.length_b   1.000
_cell.length_c   1.000
_cell.angle_alpha   90.00
_cell.angle_beta   90.00
_cell.angle_gamma   90.00
#
_symmetry.space_group_name_H-M   'P 1'
#
loop_
_entity.id
_entity.type
_entity.pdbx_description
1 polymer ?
#
loop_
_entity_poly.entity_id
_entity_poly.type
_entity_poly.pdbx_seq_one_letter_code
_entity_poly.pdbx_strand_id
1 'polypeptide(L)'
;IGTYKSTKEYMIAEKNFGETSSYIFFSLAVADGMPLLNVQLIQKSKGFMKANCFDKNSKIFLQLNNGKVVTLIHMDQENCGSMLRDDKGFDNRLTPGTFMFMKDSFEELKKSPVSMMRIKYLTDTEDYVLKKQFTSELNNEVYEPETYFIQNIDCAK
;
A
#
# COMPACT_ATOMS: atom_id res chain seq x y z
N ILE A 1 -18.41 -19.16 -10.46
CA ILE A 1 -17.65 -17.91 -10.61
C ILE A 1 -17.66 -17.15 -9.29
N GLY A 2 -16.51 -16.73 -8.85
CA GLY A 2 -16.40 -16.02 -7.61
C GLY A 2 -16.94 -14.59 -7.65
N THR A 3 -17.18 -14.02 -6.48
CA THR A 3 -17.60 -12.62 -6.34
C THR A 3 -16.37 -11.77 -6.02
N TYR A 4 -16.29 -10.61 -6.67
CA TYR A 4 -15.21 -9.66 -6.42
C TYR A 4 -15.80 -8.29 -6.11
N LYS A 5 -15.38 -7.71 -4.99
CA LYS A 5 -15.75 -6.36 -4.58
C LYS A 5 -14.49 -5.62 -4.18
N SER A 6 -14.39 -4.35 -4.51
CA SER A 6 -13.25 -3.56 -4.10
C SER A 6 -13.65 -2.13 -3.76
N THR A 7 -12.89 -1.52 -2.85
CA THR A 7 -13.01 -0.10 -2.54
C THR A 7 -12.23 0.71 -3.56
N LYS A 8 -12.40 2.02 -3.55
CA LYS A 8 -11.59 2.91 -4.39
C LYS A 8 -10.16 2.96 -3.87
N GLU A 9 -9.21 3.27 -4.74
CA GLU A 9 -7.83 3.47 -4.32
C GLU A 9 -7.73 4.70 -3.43
N TYR A 10 -6.92 4.58 -2.37
CA TYR A 10 -6.77 5.62 -1.36
C TYR A 10 -5.29 5.77 -1.04
N MET A 11 -4.78 7.01 -1.06
CA MET A 11 -3.37 7.25 -0.81
C MET A 11 -3.05 7.09 0.68
N ILE A 12 -2.06 6.25 0.97
CA ILE A 12 -1.65 5.93 2.34
C ILE A 12 -0.36 6.63 2.70
N ALA A 13 0.55 6.76 1.74
CA ALA A 13 1.85 7.37 2.00
C ALA A 13 2.34 8.13 0.78
N GLU A 14 3.02 9.24 1.02
CA GLU A 14 3.64 10.05 0.00
C GLU A 14 5.00 10.48 0.52
N LYS A 15 6.05 10.20 -0.25
CA LYS A 15 7.40 10.64 0.07
C LYS A 15 7.95 11.44 -1.10
N ASN A 16 8.34 12.68 -0.82
CA ASN A 16 8.92 13.57 -1.82
C ASN A 16 10.33 13.93 -1.38
N PHE A 17 11.32 13.63 -2.21
CA PHE A 17 12.71 13.94 -1.92
C PHE A 17 13.40 14.38 -3.20
N GLY A 18 13.62 15.70 -3.32
CA GLY A 18 14.20 16.25 -4.53
C GLY A 18 13.28 16.02 -5.73
N GLU A 19 13.82 15.43 -6.79
CA GLU A 19 13.05 15.11 -7.99
C GLU A 19 12.48 13.69 -7.98
N THR A 20 12.57 13.00 -6.83
CA THR A 20 12.06 11.65 -6.67
C THR A 20 10.85 11.67 -5.75
N SER A 21 9.78 11.01 -6.16
CA SER A 21 8.58 10.90 -5.35
C SER A 21 8.11 9.46 -5.34
N SER A 22 7.48 9.05 -4.25
CA SER A 22 6.83 7.75 -4.19
C SER A 22 5.47 7.88 -3.51
N TYR A 23 4.52 7.10 -4.00
CA TYR A 23 3.14 7.12 -3.51
C TYR A 23 2.68 5.69 -3.32
N ILE A 24 1.99 5.43 -2.22
CA ILE A 24 1.41 4.13 -1.95
C ILE A 24 -0.11 4.29 -1.83
N PHE A 25 -0.83 3.52 -2.63
CA PHE A 25 -2.29 3.50 -2.62
C PHE A 25 -2.76 2.13 -2.15
N PHE A 26 -3.81 2.11 -1.34
CA PHE A 26 -4.48 0.89 -0.90
C PHE A 26 -5.88 0.83 -1.49
N SER A 27 -6.34 -0.39 -1.78
CA SER A 27 -7.75 -0.67 -1.93
C SER A 27 -8.02 -2.04 -1.31
N LEU A 28 -9.15 -2.16 -0.62
CA LEU A 28 -9.55 -3.44 -0.03
C LEU A 28 -10.45 -4.16 -1.03
N ALA A 29 -10.28 -5.47 -1.12
CA ALA A 29 -11.06 -6.30 -2.01
C ALA A 29 -11.52 -7.55 -1.29
N VAL A 30 -12.60 -8.15 -1.79
CA VAL A 30 -13.05 -9.47 -1.35
C VAL A 30 -13.16 -10.34 -2.59
N ALA A 31 -12.42 -11.43 -2.59
CA ALA A 31 -12.47 -12.43 -3.66
C ALA A 31 -12.88 -13.75 -3.03
N ASP A 32 -14.07 -14.25 -3.42
CA ASP A 32 -14.62 -15.51 -2.90
C ASP A 32 -14.68 -15.54 -1.37
N GLY A 33 -15.10 -14.42 -0.77
CA GLY A 33 -15.22 -14.30 0.67
C GLY A 33 -13.93 -14.04 1.42
N MET A 34 -12.81 -13.98 0.72
CA MET A 34 -11.50 -13.74 1.35
C MET A 34 -11.09 -12.28 1.19
N PRO A 35 -10.81 -11.58 2.31
CA PRO A 35 -10.35 -10.19 2.21
C PRO A 35 -8.91 -10.12 1.68
N LEU A 36 -8.67 -9.17 0.80
CA LEU A 36 -7.37 -8.91 0.18
C LEU A 36 -7.06 -7.43 0.23
N LEU A 37 -5.78 -7.11 0.30
CA LEU A 37 -5.32 -5.73 0.18
C LEU A 37 -4.60 -5.58 -1.15
N ASN A 38 -5.11 -4.70 -2.01
CA ASN A 38 -4.42 -4.33 -3.24
C ASN A 38 -3.56 -3.11 -2.95
N VAL A 39 -2.29 -3.20 -3.33
CA VAL A 39 -1.33 -2.12 -3.15
C VAL A 39 -0.86 -1.67 -4.52
N GLN A 40 -0.88 -0.36 -4.74
CA GLN A 40 -0.29 0.24 -5.93
C GLN A 40 0.83 1.15 -5.48
N LEU A 41 2.06 0.79 -5.83
CA LEU A 41 3.22 1.63 -5.58
C LEU A 41 3.54 2.40 -6.84
N ILE A 42 3.66 3.71 -6.73
CA ILE A 42 4.09 4.58 -7.83
C ILE A 42 5.39 5.22 -7.42
N GLN A 43 6.42 5.03 -8.23
CA GLN A 43 7.72 5.68 -8.04
C GLN A 43 7.96 6.59 -9.24
N LYS A 44 8.35 7.84 -8.97
CA LYS A 44 8.49 8.87 -10.00
C LYS A 44 9.84 9.57 -9.84
N SER A 45 10.63 9.68 -10.92
CA SER A 45 11.94 10.33 -10.85
C SER A 45 12.39 10.77 -12.23
N LYS A 46 13.20 11.85 -12.29
CA LYS A 46 13.85 12.28 -13.53
C LYS A 46 15.16 11.55 -13.75
N GLY A 47 15.80 11.05 -12.70
CA GLY A 47 17.07 10.35 -12.78
C GLY A 47 16.93 8.86 -12.54
N PHE A 48 18.03 8.25 -12.11
CA PHE A 48 18.01 6.82 -11.75
C PHE A 48 17.04 6.56 -10.62
N MET A 49 16.29 5.50 -10.74
CA MET A 49 15.30 5.11 -9.74
C MET A 49 15.42 3.62 -9.49
N LYS A 50 15.75 3.27 -8.24
CA LYS A 50 15.81 1.89 -7.83
C LYS A 50 14.36 1.35 -7.75
N ALA A 51 14.10 0.27 -8.46
CA ALA A 51 12.77 -0.34 -8.45
C ALA A 51 12.55 -1.08 -7.14
N ASN A 52 11.44 -0.80 -6.48
CA ASN A 52 10.98 -1.59 -5.36
C ASN A 52 10.02 -2.64 -5.91
N CYS A 53 10.49 -3.90 -5.93
CA CYS A 53 9.73 -5.00 -6.48
C CYS A 53 9.08 -5.82 -5.37
N PHE A 54 7.97 -6.46 -5.69
CA PHE A 54 7.37 -7.46 -4.80
C PHE A 54 7.73 -8.85 -5.29
N ASP A 55 7.90 -9.78 -4.35
CA ASP A 55 8.11 -11.19 -4.69
C ASP A 55 7.36 -12.07 -3.68
N LYS A 56 7.55 -13.38 -3.79
CA LYS A 56 6.86 -14.33 -2.90
C LYS A 56 7.23 -14.17 -1.42
N ASN A 57 8.34 -13.51 -1.13
CA ASN A 57 8.78 -13.25 0.25
C ASN A 57 8.41 -11.85 0.74
N SER A 58 7.77 -11.05 -0.10
CA SER A 58 7.35 -9.71 0.29
C SER A 58 6.23 -9.76 1.32
N LYS A 59 6.31 -8.86 2.30
CA LYS A 59 5.34 -8.78 3.38
C LYS A 59 5.08 -7.34 3.74
N ILE A 60 3.91 -7.09 4.29
CA ILE A 60 3.57 -5.81 4.88
C ILE A 60 3.30 -6.03 6.36
N PHE A 61 3.95 -5.25 7.21
CA PHE A 61 3.74 -5.27 8.65
C PHE A 61 3.08 -3.97 9.05
N LEU A 62 1.90 -4.05 9.66
CA LEU A 62 1.15 -2.89 10.13
C LEU A 62 1.20 -2.86 11.64
N GLN A 63 1.84 -1.84 12.20
CA GLN A 63 1.90 -1.67 13.65
C GLN A 63 0.73 -0.80 14.08
N LEU A 64 -0.10 -1.35 14.95
CA LEU A 64 -1.28 -0.66 15.47
C LEU A 64 -0.93 0.17 16.70
N ASN A 65 -1.72 1.19 16.96
CA ASN A 65 -1.52 2.04 18.14
C ASN A 65 -1.61 1.25 19.46
N ASN A 66 -2.33 0.13 19.45
CA ASN A 66 -2.43 -0.73 20.65
C ASN A 66 -1.24 -1.67 20.82
N GLY A 67 -0.22 -1.54 19.99
CA GLY A 67 1.01 -2.35 20.08
C GLY A 67 1.00 -3.65 19.30
N LYS A 68 -0.14 -4.05 18.76
CA LYS A 68 -0.22 -5.27 17.95
C LYS A 68 0.32 -5.04 16.55
N VAL A 69 0.80 -6.11 15.92
CA VAL A 69 1.30 -6.07 14.54
C VAL A 69 0.47 -7.01 13.69
N VAL A 70 -0.03 -6.50 12.57
CA VAL A 70 -0.75 -7.29 11.58
C VAL A 70 0.15 -7.52 10.39
N THR A 71 0.27 -8.77 9.96
CA THR A 71 1.14 -9.15 8.85
C THR A 71 0.33 -9.56 7.63
N LEU A 72 0.74 -9.05 6.46
CA LEU A 72 0.16 -9.43 5.19
C LEU A 72 1.23 -10.06 4.31
N ILE A 73 0.82 -11.03 3.50
CA ILE A 73 1.72 -11.81 2.65
C ILE A 73 1.38 -11.56 1.18
N HIS A 74 2.40 -11.29 0.37
CA HIS A 74 2.23 -11.11 -1.07
C HIS A 74 1.80 -12.44 -1.70
N MET A 75 0.80 -12.38 -2.56
CA MET A 75 0.18 -13.60 -3.13
C MET A 75 0.80 -14.06 -4.42
N ASP A 76 1.51 -13.18 -5.11
CA ASP A 76 2.02 -13.45 -6.45
C ASP A 76 3.53 -13.65 -6.47
N GLN A 77 4.03 -13.97 -7.66
CA GLN A 77 5.45 -14.07 -7.90
C GLN A 77 6.06 -12.69 -8.05
N GLU A 78 7.32 -12.64 -8.50
CA GLU A 78 8.03 -11.37 -8.63
C GLU A 78 7.33 -10.42 -9.58
N ASN A 79 7.22 -9.16 -9.16
CA ASN A 79 6.65 -8.09 -9.96
C ASN A 79 7.44 -6.82 -9.69
N CYS A 80 8.12 -6.33 -10.70
CA CYS A 80 8.86 -5.07 -10.64
C CYS A 80 8.11 -3.92 -11.32
N GLY A 81 6.87 -4.16 -11.70
CA GLY A 81 6.03 -3.15 -12.29
C GLY A 81 6.38 -2.84 -13.73
N SER A 82 5.79 -1.78 -14.24
CA SER A 82 6.04 -1.26 -15.58
C SER A 82 6.41 0.21 -15.50
N MET A 83 7.26 0.65 -16.43
CA MET A 83 7.75 2.01 -16.45
C MET A 83 7.16 2.78 -17.63
N LEU A 84 6.76 4.03 -17.36
CA LEU A 84 6.21 4.91 -18.37
C LEU A 84 6.82 6.30 -18.19
N ARG A 85 7.39 6.85 -19.27
CA ARG A 85 7.90 8.23 -19.23
C ARG A 85 6.79 9.20 -19.56
N ASP A 86 6.62 10.23 -18.73
CA ASP A 86 5.62 11.26 -18.99
C ASP A 86 6.18 12.40 -19.85
N ASP A 87 5.33 13.35 -20.23
CA ASP A 87 5.70 14.45 -21.09
C ASP A 87 6.56 15.52 -20.39
N LYS A 88 6.75 15.40 -19.08
CA LYS A 88 7.60 16.29 -18.30
C LYS A 88 9.00 15.70 -18.05
N GLY A 89 9.27 14.53 -18.62
CA GLY A 89 10.56 13.88 -18.52
C GLY A 89 10.74 13.02 -17.29
N PHE A 90 9.69 12.73 -16.53
CA PHE A 90 9.74 11.82 -15.40
C PHE A 90 9.49 10.39 -15.84
N ASP A 91 10.24 9.48 -15.26
CA ASP A 91 9.96 8.06 -15.36
C ASP A 91 9.03 7.70 -14.21
N ASN A 92 7.94 7.03 -14.53
CA ASN A 92 6.94 6.59 -13.55
C ASN A 92 6.89 5.08 -13.56
N ARG A 93 7.20 4.46 -12.43
CA ARG A 93 7.10 3.01 -12.28
C ARG A 93 5.88 2.68 -11.44
N LEU A 94 4.98 1.87 -12.01
CA LEU A 94 3.77 1.43 -11.35
C LEU A 94 3.92 -0.04 -11.00
N THR A 95 3.91 -0.35 -9.71
CA THR A 95 4.11 -1.71 -9.23
C THR A 95 2.91 -2.13 -8.38
N PRO A 96 2.01 -2.96 -8.93
CA PRO A 96 0.88 -3.47 -8.15
C PRO A 96 1.28 -4.69 -7.33
N GLY A 97 0.59 -4.91 -6.22
CA GLY A 97 0.73 -6.10 -5.43
C GLY A 97 -0.57 -6.43 -4.74
N THR A 98 -0.86 -7.72 -4.62
CA THR A 98 -2.03 -8.21 -3.90
C THR A 98 -1.56 -8.98 -2.68
N PHE A 99 -2.06 -8.61 -1.51
CA PHE A 99 -1.62 -9.17 -0.24
C PHE A 99 -2.79 -9.82 0.49
N MET A 100 -2.50 -10.93 1.13
CA MET A 100 -3.46 -11.68 1.93
C MET A 100 -3.20 -11.40 3.40
N PHE A 101 -4.28 -11.19 4.17
CA PHE A 101 -4.16 -11.02 5.60
C PHE A 101 -3.91 -12.38 6.25
N MET A 102 -2.98 -12.41 7.22
CA MET A 102 -2.77 -13.63 7.98
C MET A 102 -3.99 -13.95 8.83
N LYS A 103 -4.15 -15.20 9.14
CA LYS A 103 -5.31 -15.71 9.85
C LYS A 103 -5.59 -14.89 11.13
N ASP A 104 -6.87 -14.53 11.31
CA ASP A 104 -7.39 -13.82 12.48
C ASP A 104 -6.86 -12.39 12.66
N SER A 105 -6.05 -11.87 11.72
CA SER A 105 -5.50 -10.54 11.85
C SER A 105 -6.41 -9.44 11.29
N PHE A 106 -7.29 -9.81 10.36
CA PHE A 106 -8.17 -8.83 9.71
C PHE A 106 -9.04 -8.07 10.72
N GLU A 107 -9.59 -8.78 11.70
CA GLU A 107 -10.46 -8.18 12.71
C GLU A 107 -9.71 -7.22 13.64
N GLU A 108 -8.40 -7.42 13.83
CA GLU A 108 -7.61 -6.53 14.68
C GLU A 108 -7.57 -5.11 14.12
N LEU A 109 -7.66 -4.98 12.80
CA LEU A 109 -7.61 -3.68 12.12
C LEU A 109 -8.83 -2.80 12.40
N LYS A 110 -9.90 -3.37 12.94
CA LYS A 110 -11.08 -2.61 13.35
C LYS A 110 -10.88 -1.93 14.70
N LYS A 111 -9.95 -2.43 15.50
CA LYS A 111 -9.84 -2.06 16.91
C LYS A 111 -8.89 -0.91 17.18
N SER A 112 -7.99 -0.62 16.25
CA SER A 112 -6.96 0.37 16.51
C SER A 112 -6.45 0.99 15.20
N PRO A 113 -6.15 2.30 15.19
CA PRO A 113 -5.49 2.91 14.05
C PRO A 113 -4.10 2.30 13.83
N VAL A 114 -3.60 2.42 12.61
CA VAL A 114 -2.27 1.97 12.22
C VAL A 114 -1.32 3.16 12.27
N SER A 115 -0.23 3.05 13.04
CA SER A 115 0.73 4.14 13.18
C SER A 115 1.93 4.01 12.25
N MET A 116 2.37 2.78 11.98
CA MET A 116 3.56 2.51 11.17
C MET A 116 3.30 1.35 10.24
N MET A 117 3.93 1.41 9.07
CA MET A 117 3.90 0.32 8.11
C MET A 117 5.32 0.02 7.67
N ARG A 118 5.68 -1.25 7.69
CA ARG A 118 6.94 -1.73 7.13
C ARG A 118 6.63 -2.61 5.94
N ILE A 119 7.24 -2.29 4.79
CA ILE A 119 7.10 -3.11 3.60
C ILE A 119 8.44 -3.76 3.30
N LYS A 120 8.43 -5.09 3.25
CA LYS A 120 9.60 -5.86 2.82
C LYS A 120 9.45 -6.12 1.33
N TYR A 121 10.24 -5.37 0.54
CA TYR A 121 10.33 -5.57 -0.90
C TYR A 121 11.32 -6.68 -1.22
N LEU A 122 11.52 -6.96 -2.49
CA LEU A 122 12.43 -8.02 -2.94
C LEU A 122 13.84 -7.84 -2.36
N THR A 123 14.40 -6.64 -2.41
CA THR A 123 15.77 -6.38 -1.97
C THR A 123 15.88 -5.42 -0.80
N ASP A 124 14.86 -4.64 -0.52
CA ASP A 124 14.89 -3.61 0.51
C ASP A 124 13.71 -3.72 1.46
N THR A 125 13.87 -3.13 2.62
CA THR A 125 12.78 -2.95 3.58
C THR A 125 12.65 -1.46 3.86
N GLU A 126 11.44 -0.93 3.76
CA GLU A 126 11.18 0.47 4.02
C GLU A 126 10.06 0.66 5.02
N ASP A 127 10.20 1.69 5.85
CA ASP A 127 9.22 2.05 6.86
C ASP A 127 8.48 3.31 6.45
N TYR A 128 7.18 3.33 6.74
CA TYR A 128 6.30 4.45 6.44
C TYR A 128 5.50 4.80 7.68
N VAL A 129 5.48 6.09 8.03
CA VAL A 129 4.62 6.58 9.11
C VAL A 129 3.24 6.82 8.50
N LEU A 130 2.21 6.24 9.09
CA LEU A 130 0.85 6.52 8.68
C LEU A 130 0.34 7.70 9.51
N LYS A 131 0.24 8.84 8.85
CA LYS A 131 -0.16 10.07 9.50
C LYS A 131 -1.65 10.08 9.82
N LYS A 132 -2.02 10.83 10.84
CA LYS A 132 -3.42 11.04 11.14
C LYS A 132 -4.12 11.73 9.97
N GLN A 133 -3.43 12.69 9.35
CA GLN A 133 -3.96 13.43 8.21
C GLN A 133 -2.81 14.05 7.43
N PHE A 134 -2.91 14.08 6.11
CA PHE A 134 -1.98 14.85 5.29
C PHE A 134 -2.67 15.30 4.00
N THR A 135 -2.13 16.37 3.40
CA THR A 135 -2.58 16.85 2.10
C THR A 135 -1.55 16.43 1.06
N SER A 136 -1.98 15.71 0.03
CA SER A 136 -1.08 15.26 -1.02
C SER A 136 -0.64 16.41 -1.92
N GLU A 137 0.65 16.44 -2.24
CA GLU A 137 1.18 17.39 -3.22
C GLU A 137 0.83 16.97 -4.66
N LEU A 138 0.42 15.72 -4.85
CA LEU A 138 0.07 15.21 -6.17
C LEU A 138 -1.27 15.73 -6.67
N ASN A 139 -2.27 15.76 -5.80
CA ASN A 139 -3.65 16.08 -6.19
C ASN A 139 -4.36 17.06 -5.25
N ASN A 140 -3.67 17.55 -4.23
CA ASN A 140 -4.20 18.49 -3.22
C ASN A 140 -5.37 17.92 -2.41
N GLU A 141 -5.55 16.61 -2.41
CA GLU A 141 -6.58 15.98 -1.61
C GLU A 141 -6.05 15.66 -0.21
N VAL A 142 -6.97 15.61 0.75
CA VAL A 142 -6.65 15.31 2.15
C VAL A 142 -6.92 13.83 2.41
N TYR A 143 -5.94 13.17 3.03
CA TYR A 143 -6.02 11.74 3.34
C TYR A 143 -5.80 11.51 4.83
N GLU A 144 -6.42 10.46 5.36
CA GLU A 144 -6.33 10.04 6.75
C GLU A 144 -5.87 8.59 6.83
N PRO A 145 -4.58 8.31 6.55
CA PRO A 145 -4.11 6.92 6.43
C PRO A 145 -4.22 6.10 7.71
N GLU A 146 -4.02 6.75 8.86
CA GLU A 146 -4.02 6.08 10.15
C GLU A 146 -5.31 5.29 10.41
N THR A 147 -6.44 5.80 9.94
CA THR A 147 -7.75 5.19 10.16
C THR A 147 -8.33 4.54 8.91
N TYR A 148 -7.51 4.35 7.88
CA TYR A 148 -7.98 3.77 6.61
C TYR A 148 -8.75 2.47 6.80
N PHE A 149 -8.18 1.53 7.55
CA PHE A 149 -8.83 0.22 7.75
C PHE A 149 -10.11 0.33 8.57
N ILE A 150 -10.08 1.15 9.62
CA ILE A 150 -11.27 1.36 10.45
C ILE A 150 -12.44 1.85 9.59
N GLN A 151 -12.15 2.78 8.67
CA GLN A 151 -13.19 3.38 7.83
C GLN A 151 -13.67 2.47 6.69
N ASN A 152 -12.83 1.54 6.24
CA ASN A 152 -13.12 0.78 5.02
C ASN A 152 -13.33 -0.72 5.22
N ILE A 153 -13.00 -1.25 6.39
CA ILE A 153 -12.95 -2.70 6.59
C ILE A 153 -14.32 -3.37 6.41
N ASP A 154 -15.39 -2.68 6.74
CA ASP A 154 -16.75 -3.24 6.61
C ASP A 154 -17.17 -3.36 5.14
N CYS A 155 -16.54 -2.61 4.24
CA CYS A 155 -16.79 -2.74 2.81
C CYS A 155 -16.20 -4.03 2.23
N ALA A 156 -15.25 -4.64 2.94
CA ALA A 156 -14.54 -5.83 2.49
C ALA A 156 -15.01 -7.11 3.18
N LYS A 157 -16.25 -7.12 3.64
CA LYS A 157 -16.84 -8.31 4.27
C LYS A 157 -17.82 -9.04 3.39
#